data_3164a2203525ca4c395f6a7ac5053047
#
_entry.id   3164a2203525ca4c395f6a7ac5053047
#
_cell.length_a   1.000
_cell.length_b   1.000
_cell.length_c   1.000
_cell.angle_alpha   90.00
_cell.angle_beta   90.00
_cell.angle_gamma   90.00
#
_symmetry.space_group_name_H-M   'P 1'
#
loop_
_entity.id
_entity.type
_entity.pdbx_description
1 polymer ?
#
loop_
_entity_poly.entity_id
_entity_poly.type
_entity_poly.pdbx_seq_one_letter_code
_entity_poly.pdbx_strand_id
1 'polypeptide(L)'
;MGNAALRRLAMPLAGMAVALFGQHGLAQTAAPAGKLTIEINKFEEIDGGGCRAFFLFQNATGKSFEGFEMSLAIFNKDGVIDRLLSIDAAPLPVARTTLKLFEIPQITCANISEVLLHDVPVCKPQNEANTDCYPMLDLKSRTSAPLEE
;
A
#
# COMPACT_ATOMS: atom_id res chain seq x y z
N MET A 1 71.25 -40.86 30.76
CA MET A 1 71.58 -40.51 29.38
C MET A 1 70.45 -41.01 28.55
N GLY A 2 69.52 -40.13 28.05
CA GLY A 2 68.39 -40.55 27.28
C GLY A 2 67.68 -39.32 26.73
N ASN A 3 67.91 -39.02 25.45
CA ASN A 3 67.38 -37.88 24.75
C ASN A 3 65.90 -38.08 24.46
N ALA A 4 65.05 -37.19 24.96
CA ALA A 4 63.62 -37.13 24.65
C ALA A 4 63.43 -36.30 23.38
N ALA A 5 62.96 -36.94 22.31
CA ALA A 5 62.57 -36.31 21.07
C ALA A 5 61.17 -35.70 21.18
N LEU A 6 61.06 -34.38 21.07
CA LEU A 6 59.78 -33.67 20.95
C LEU A 6 59.17 -33.91 19.56
N ARG A 7 58.07 -34.67 19.52
CA ARG A 7 57.19 -34.73 18.34
C ARG A 7 56.22 -33.55 18.36
N ARG A 8 56.40 -32.64 17.42
CA ARG A 8 55.41 -31.55 17.16
C ARG A 8 54.23 -32.14 16.38
N LEU A 9 53.03 -32.14 17.04
CA LEU A 9 51.77 -32.40 16.36
C LEU A 9 51.35 -31.09 15.63
N ALA A 10 51.25 -31.16 14.35
CA ALA A 10 50.61 -30.11 13.58
C ALA A 10 49.11 -30.37 13.53
N MET A 11 48.32 -29.47 14.10
CA MET A 11 46.86 -29.45 13.93
C MET A 11 46.47 -28.72 12.62
N PRO A 12 45.59 -29.29 11.79
CA PRO A 12 45.04 -28.54 10.65
C PRO A 12 43.88 -27.64 11.19
N LEU A 13 43.96 -26.34 10.92
CA LEU A 13 42.84 -25.41 11.06
C LEU A 13 41.80 -25.74 9.98
N ALA A 14 40.68 -26.30 10.39
CA ALA A 14 39.48 -26.41 9.57
C ALA A 14 38.82 -25.03 9.50
N GLY A 15 38.94 -24.37 8.36
CA GLY A 15 38.26 -23.12 8.08
C GLY A 15 36.75 -23.34 7.95
N MET A 16 36.00 -22.80 8.90
CA MET A 16 34.55 -22.82 8.91
C MET A 16 34.06 -21.66 8.02
N ALA A 17 33.67 -21.95 6.77
CA ALA A 17 33.06 -20.97 5.88
C ALA A 17 31.63 -20.69 6.36
N VAL A 18 31.41 -19.53 6.99
CA VAL A 18 30.08 -19.03 7.33
C VAL A 18 29.44 -18.47 6.07
N ALA A 19 28.50 -19.21 5.48
CA ALA A 19 27.66 -18.73 4.40
C ALA A 19 26.67 -17.71 4.96
N LEU A 20 26.91 -16.43 4.71
CA LEU A 20 25.96 -15.35 4.95
C LEU A 20 24.81 -15.43 3.92
N PHE A 21 23.72 -16.09 4.31
CA PHE A 21 22.47 -15.99 3.55
C PHE A 21 21.91 -14.58 3.76
N GLY A 22 22.11 -13.73 2.74
CA GLY A 22 21.49 -12.42 2.69
C GLY A 22 19.95 -12.57 2.62
N GLN A 23 19.29 -12.26 3.71
CA GLN A 23 17.82 -12.13 3.72
C GLN A 23 17.45 -10.88 2.93
N HIS A 24 16.99 -11.06 1.71
CA HIS A 24 16.36 -10.00 0.94
C HIS A 24 14.97 -9.78 1.54
N GLY A 25 14.90 -9.03 2.63
CA GLY A 25 13.63 -8.52 3.15
C GLY A 25 13.05 -7.58 2.10
N LEU A 26 11.85 -7.89 1.60
CA LEU A 26 11.07 -6.93 0.83
C LEU A 26 10.83 -5.72 1.74
N ALA A 27 11.54 -4.64 1.49
CA ALA A 27 11.32 -3.38 2.18
C ALA A 27 9.93 -2.87 1.81
N GLN A 28 8.95 -3.09 2.67
CA GLN A 28 7.69 -2.37 2.58
C GLN A 28 8.02 -0.90 2.79
N THR A 29 7.80 -0.09 1.75
CA THR A 29 7.99 1.35 1.85
C THR A 29 6.97 1.87 2.86
N ALA A 30 7.44 2.28 4.03
CA ALA A 30 6.57 2.89 5.05
C ALA A 30 5.90 4.15 4.48
N ALA A 31 4.65 4.40 4.89
CA ALA A 31 3.96 5.64 4.53
C ALA A 31 4.77 6.85 5.05
N PRO A 32 4.79 7.96 4.29
CA PRO A 32 5.41 9.20 4.77
C PRO A 32 4.79 9.65 6.10
N ALA A 33 5.63 10.06 7.05
CA ALA A 33 5.15 10.52 8.36
C ALA A 33 4.20 11.72 8.20
N GLY A 34 3.09 11.71 8.94
CA GLY A 34 2.07 12.74 8.87
C GLY A 34 1.11 12.63 7.69
N LYS A 35 1.23 11.59 6.85
CA LYS A 35 0.38 11.38 5.67
C LYS A 35 -0.59 10.22 5.85
N LEU A 36 -1.70 10.31 5.12
CA LEU A 36 -2.60 9.22 4.82
C LEU A 36 -2.34 8.78 3.38
N THR A 37 -1.62 7.68 3.22
CA THR A 37 -1.37 7.14 1.88
C THR A 37 -2.55 6.30 1.43
N ILE A 38 -3.09 6.63 0.27
CA ILE A 38 -4.15 5.90 -0.41
C ILE A 38 -3.53 5.24 -1.64
N GLU A 39 -3.51 3.91 -1.67
CA GLU A 39 -2.90 3.16 -2.77
C GLU A 39 -3.91 2.25 -3.44
N ILE A 40 -4.09 2.36 -4.76
CA ILE A 40 -4.71 1.30 -5.55
C ILE A 40 -3.66 0.19 -5.72
N ASN A 41 -3.84 -0.91 -4.98
CA ASN A 41 -2.86 -1.98 -4.97
C ASN A 41 -3.02 -2.94 -6.16
N LYS A 42 -4.26 -3.33 -6.48
CA LYS A 42 -4.56 -4.15 -7.66
C LYS A 42 -5.99 -3.97 -8.13
N PHE A 43 -6.23 -4.38 -9.37
CA PHE A 43 -7.55 -4.64 -9.93
C PHE A 43 -7.77 -6.14 -10.11
N GLU A 44 -9.01 -6.57 -10.05
CA GLU A 44 -9.44 -7.95 -10.26
C GLU A 44 -10.78 -7.96 -11.03
N GLU A 45 -10.82 -8.67 -12.17
CA GLU A 45 -12.06 -8.85 -12.90
C GLU A 45 -13.06 -9.62 -12.06
N ILE A 46 -14.32 -9.21 -12.08
CA ILE A 46 -15.42 -9.92 -11.41
C ILE A 46 -16.38 -10.55 -12.42
N ASP A 47 -16.92 -11.71 -12.05
CA ASP A 47 -17.88 -12.42 -12.89
C ASP A 47 -19.11 -11.53 -13.17
N GLY A 48 -19.57 -11.57 -14.42
CA GLY A 48 -20.69 -10.74 -14.86
C GLY A 48 -20.33 -9.35 -15.40
N GLY A 49 -19.03 -9.03 -15.46
CA GLY A 49 -18.51 -7.79 -16.02
C GLY A 49 -18.44 -6.67 -14.98
N GLY A 50 -17.25 -6.35 -14.55
CA GLY A 50 -16.93 -5.32 -13.59
C GLY A 50 -15.50 -5.44 -13.12
N CYS A 51 -15.02 -4.46 -12.39
CA CYS A 51 -13.67 -4.43 -11.83
C CYS A 51 -13.73 -4.23 -10.32
N ARG A 52 -13.08 -5.11 -9.56
CA ARG A 52 -12.86 -4.92 -8.13
C ARG A 52 -11.53 -4.23 -7.91
N ALA A 53 -11.56 -3.09 -7.23
CA ALA A 53 -10.37 -2.35 -6.85
C ALA A 53 -10.01 -2.63 -5.38
N PHE A 54 -8.74 -2.93 -5.15
CA PHE A 54 -8.18 -3.15 -3.82
C PHE A 54 -7.42 -1.90 -3.40
N PHE A 55 -7.92 -1.23 -2.38
CA PHE A 55 -7.31 -0.03 -1.82
C PHE A 55 -6.62 -0.33 -0.50
N LEU A 56 -5.42 0.18 -0.34
CA LEU A 56 -4.71 0.23 0.93
C LEU A 56 -4.70 1.66 1.45
N PHE A 57 -5.13 1.85 2.70
CA PHE A 57 -5.08 3.11 3.42
C PHE A 57 -4.03 2.97 4.52
N GLN A 58 -2.86 3.59 4.35
CA GLN A 58 -1.78 3.58 5.34
C GLN A 58 -1.83 4.88 6.13
N ASN A 59 -2.33 4.81 7.36
CA ASN A 59 -2.55 5.99 8.18
C ASN A 59 -1.35 6.28 9.09
N ALA A 60 -0.51 7.23 8.67
CA ALA A 60 0.62 7.75 9.45
C ALA A 60 0.38 9.19 9.97
N THR A 61 -0.86 9.67 9.97
CA THR A 61 -1.21 11.06 10.36
C THR A 61 -1.16 11.34 11.86
N GLY A 62 -1.07 10.30 12.69
CA GLY A 62 -1.16 10.42 14.15
C GLY A 62 -2.59 10.47 14.70
N LYS A 63 -3.63 10.44 13.84
CA LYS A 63 -5.06 10.47 14.21
C LYS A 63 -5.79 9.27 13.62
N SER A 64 -6.81 8.77 14.33
CA SER A 64 -7.78 7.84 13.73
C SER A 64 -8.90 8.63 13.06
N PHE A 65 -9.42 8.14 11.93
CA PHE A 65 -10.59 8.73 11.26
C PHE A 65 -11.80 7.84 11.49
N GLU A 66 -12.87 8.41 12.04
CA GLU A 66 -14.16 7.75 12.21
C GLU A 66 -15.09 7.93 11.00
N GLY A 67 -14.82 8.92 10.16
CA GLY A 67 -15.44 9.13 8.87
C GLY A 67 -14.40 9.47 7.81
N PHE A 68 -14.48 8.79 6.66
CA PHE A 68 -13.62 9.08 5.49
C PHE A 68 -14.35 8.61 4.23
N GLU A 69 -14.95 9.56 3.53
CA GLU A 69 -15.63 9.30 2.26
C GLU A 69 -14.88 9.99 1.12
N MET A 70 -14.73 9.28 0.01
CA MET A 70 -14.11 9.78 -1.22
C MET A 70 -15.08 9.69 -2.37
N SER A 71 -15.03 10.67 -3.27
CA SER A 71 -15.64 10.62 -4.60
C SER A 71 -14.54 10.43 -5.64
N LEU A 72 -14.64 9.37 -6.41
CA LEU A 72 -13.67 9.02 -7.47
C LEU A 72 -14.34 9.18 -8.82
N ALA A 73 -13.64 9.82 -9.78
CA ALA A 73 -14.00 9.78 -11.19
C ALA A 73 -13.20 8.66 -11.87
N ILE A 74 -13.89 7.74 -12.51
CA ILE A 74 -13.30 6.61 -13.25
C ILE A 74 -13.27 6.96 -14.72
N PHE A 75 -12.08 6.96 -15.33
CA PHE A 75 -11.89 7.22 -16.75
C PHE A 75 -11.72 5.93 -17.53
N ASN A 76 -12.37 5.86 -18.69
CA ASN A 76 -12.19 4.78 -19.63
C ASN A 76 -10.94 4.99 -20.50
N LYS A 77 -10.61 4.05 -21.37
CA LYS A 77 -9.42 4.12 -22.26
C LYS A 77 -9.42 5.27 -23.25
N ASP A 78 -10.57 5.87 -23.50
CA ASP A 78 -10.70 7.03 -24.38
C ASP A 78 -10.44 8.35 -23.61
N GLY A 79 -10.11 8.27 -22.30
CA GLY A 79 -9.91 9.43 -21.43
C GLY A 79 -11.23 10.14 -21.08
N VAL A 80 -12.35 9.44 -21.19
CA VAL A 80 -13.68 9.96 -20.87
C VAL A 80 -14.13 9.42 -19.53
N ILE A 81 -14.73 10.27 -18.69
CA ILE A 81 -15.31 9.84 -17.41
C ILE A 81 -16.42 8.83 -17.70
N ASP A 82 -16.24 7.60 -17.25
CA ASP A 82 -17.24 6.55 -17.31
C ASP A 82 -18.29 6.74 -16.22
N ARG A 83 -17.83 7.02 -14.99
CA ARG A 83 -18.71 7.25 -13.84
C ARG A 83 -18.02 7.94 -12.68
N LEU A 84 -18.82 8.42 -11.73
CA LEU A 84 -18.39 8.78 -10.38
C LEU A 84 -18.70 7.61 -9.44
N LEU A 85 -17.79 7.33 -8.51
CA LEU A 85 -17.92 6.31 -7.49
C LEU A 85 -17.70 6.94 -6.12
N SER A 86 -18.70 6.91 -5.24
CA SER A 86 -18.55 7.31 -3.85
C SER A 86 -18.22 6.08 -3.02
N ILE A 87 -17.18 6.18 -2.19
CA ILE A 87 -16.73 5.11 -1.32
C ILE A 87 -16.53 5.59 0.10
N ASP A 88 -17.00 4.80 1.07
CA ASP A 88 -16.74 4.99 2.49
C ASP A 88 -15.58 4.06 2.90
N ALA A 89 -14.45 4.65 3.23
CA ALA A 89 -13.26 3.92 3.65
C ALA A 89 -13.11 3.83 5.17
N ALA A 90 -13.95 4.55 5.94
CA ALA A 90 -13.87 4.53 7.40
C ALA A 90 -14.22 3.14 7.99
N PRO A 91 -13.78 2.84 9.22
CA PRO A 91 -12.81 3.59 10.01
C PRO A 91 -11.36 3.38 9.54
N LEU A 92 -10.53 4.42 9.70
CA LEU A 92 -9.09 4.35 9.40
C LEU A 92 -8.29 4.55 10.69
N PRO A 93 -7.96 3.49 11.43
CA PRO A 93 -7.25 3.60 12.70
C PRO A 93 -5.83 4.17 12.52
N VAL A 94 -5.37 4.94 13.51
CA VAL A 94 -4.02 5.49 13.56
C VAL A 94 -2.95 4.39 13.51
N ALA A 95 -1.82 4.67 12.85
CA ALA A 95 -0.67 3.79 12.72
C ALA A 95 -1.00 2.39 12.16
N ARG A 96 -2.04 2.29 11.31
CA ARG A 96 -2.46 1.02 10.69
C ARG A 96 -2.62 1.16 9.18
N THR A 97 -2.47 0.03 8.51
CA THR A 97 -2.88 -0.15 7.12
C THR A 97 -4.21 -0.87 7.10
N THR A 98 -5.19 -0.28 6.42
CA THR A 98 -6.53 -0.84 6.23
C THR A 98 -6.71 -1.21 4.76
N LEU A 99 -7.13 -2.45 4.50
CA LEU A 99 -7.53 -2.90 3.17
C LEU A 99 -9.04 -2.71 2.99
N LYS A 100 -9.43 -2.10 1.89
CA LYS A 100 -10.82 -1.98 1.45
C LYS A 100 -10.95 -2.46 0.01
N LEU A 101 -12.07 -3.09 -0.29
CA LEU A 101 -12.42 -3.57 -1.63
C LEU A 101 -13.66 -2.83 -2.10
N PHE A 102 -13.58 -2.28 -3.32
CA PHE A 102 -14.71 -1.59 -3.94
C PHE A 102 -14.96 -2.16 -5.34
N GLU A 103 -16.21 -2.39 -5.67
CA GLU A 103 -16.61 -2.88 -6.99
C GLU A 103 -17.02 -1.73 -7.89
N ILE A 104 -16.47 -1.74 -9.10
CA ILE A 104 -16.80 -0.81 -10.18
C ILE A 104 -17.57 -1.65 -11.20
N PRO A 105 -18.91 -1.61 -11.18
CA PRO A 105 -19.71 -2.48 -12.02
C PRO A 105 -19.64 -2.05 -13.49
N GLN A 106 -19.86 -2.97 -14.40
CA GLN A 106 -20.05 -2.72 -15.84
C GLN A 106 -18.87 -2.06 -16.56
N ILE A 107 -17.67 -2.12 -16.00
CA ILE A 107 -16.43 -1.74 -16.67
C ILE A 107 -15.37 -2.80 -16.39
N THR A 108 -14.72 -3.31 -17.44
CA THR A 108 -13.60 -4.25 -17.25
C THR A 108 -12.39 -3.51 -16.67
N CYS A 109 -11.61 -4.17 -15.84
CA CYS A 109 -10.39 -3.58 -15.26
C CYS A 109 -9.45 -3.04 -16.33
N ALA A 110 -9.34 -3.78 -17.46
CA ALA A 110 -8.51 -3.37 -18.58
C ALA A 110 -9.00 -2.08 -19.26
N ASN A 111 -10.24 -1.68 -19.08
CA ASN A 111 -10.80 -0.46 -19.66
C ASN A 111 -10.72 0.77 -18.75
N ILE A 112 -10.20 0.61 -17.55
CA ILE A 112 -9.93 1.73 -16.63
C ILE A 112 -8.55 2.31 -16.98
N SER A 113 -8.50 3.58 -17.40
CA SER A 113 -7.26 4.28 -17.76
C SER A 113 -6.71 5.14 -16.64
N GLU A 114 -7.59 5.69 -15.79
CA GLU A 114 -7.24 6.62 -14.72
C GLU A 114 -8.32 6.60 -13.64
N VAL A 115 -7.92 6.87 -12.41
CA VAL A 115 -8.82 7.12 -11.27
C VAL A 115 -8.45 8.48 -10.69
N LEU A 116 -9.37 9.44 -10.73
CA LEU A 116 -9.18 10.77 -10.18
C LEU A 116 -9.89 10.86 -8.83
N LEU A 117 -9.18 11.26 -7.78
CA LEU A 117 -9.79 11.66 -6.53
C LEU A 117 -10.47 13.02 -6.73
N HIS A 118 -11.77 12.98 -7.00
CA HIS A 118 -12.56 14.16 -7.32
C HIS A 118 -12.91 15.00 -6.09
N ASP A 119 -13.23 14.33 -4.97
CA ASP A 119 -13.62 15.00 -3.73
C ASP A 119 -13.43 14.10 -2.50
N VAL A 120 -13.28 14.72 -1.33
CA VAL A 120 -13.28 14.07 -0.01
C VAL A 120 -14.35 14.75 0.87
N PRO A 121 -15.64 14.44 0.63
CA PRO A 121 -16.73 15.12 1.32
C PRO A 121 -16.76 14.87 2.83
N VAL A 122 -16.22 13.75 3.27
CA VAL A 122 -16.09 13.43 4.70
C VAL A 122 -14.65 13.07 5.02
N CYS A 123 -14.05 13.86 5.90
CA CYS A 123 -12.79 13.55 6.55
C CYS A 123 -12.88 13.94 8.01
N LYS A 124 -13.28 12.98 8.86
CA LYS A 124 -13.61 13.24 10.26
C LYS A 124 -12.66 12.47 11.18
N PRO A 125 -11.66 13.14 11.76
CA PRO A 125 -10.87 12.55 12.84
C PRO A 125 -11.75 12.23 14.03
N GLN A 126 -11.35 11.21 14.80
CA GLN A 126 -12.09 10.80 15.99
C GLN A 126 -12.20 11.94 17.02
N ASN A 127 -13.41 12.20 17.48
CA ASN A 127 -13.73 13.30 18.45
C ASN A 127 -13.43 14.72 17.93
N GLU A 128 -13.30 14.92 16.62
CA GLU A 128 -13.10 16.22 16.00
C GLU A 128 -14.19 16.52 14.96
N ALA A 129 -14.27 17.76 14.51
CA ALA A 129 -15.13 18.13 13.38
C ALA A 129 -14.56 17.63 12.05
N ASN A 130 -15.42 17.56 11.03
CA ASN A 130 -14.98 17.34 9.65
C ASN A 130 -13.94 18.39 9.24
N THR A 131 -12.89 17.97 8.56
CA THR A 131 -11.76 18.83 8.19
C THR A 131 -11.33 18.59 6.75
N ASP A 132 -10.56 19.54 6.20
CA ASP A 132 -9.89 19.36 4.91
C ASP A 132 -8.70 18.39 5.07
N CYS A 133 -8.77 17.27 4.37
CA CYS A 133 -7.73 16.24 4.40
C CYS A 133 -6.75 16.27 3.23
N TYR A 134 -7.01 17.02 2.17
CA TYR A 134 -6.13 17.08 1.00
C TYR A 134 -4.65 17.30 1.35
N PRO A 135 -4.28 18.23 2.26
CA PRO A 135 -2.87 18.47 2.58
C PRO A 135 -2.15 17.26 3.18
N MET A 136 -2.88 16.28 3.73
CA MET A 136 -2.29 15.08 4.35
C MET A 136 -2.34 13.85 3.44
N LEU A 137 -2.96 13.94 2.25
CA LEU A 137 -3.05 12.80 1.35
C LEU A 137 -1.71 12.53 0.65
N ASP A 138 -1.49 11.28 0.31
CA ASP A 138 -0.40 10.78 -0.53
C ASP A 138 -0.98 9.67 -1.41
N LEU A 139 -1.17 9.96 -2.70
CA LEU A 139 -1.87 9.08 -3.63
C LEU A 139 -0.88 8.19 -4.39
N LYS A 140 -1.20 6.90 -4.53
CA LYS A 140 -0.37 5.92 -5.23
C LYS A 140 -1.23 4.93 -6.01
N SER A 141 -0.66 4.39 -7.07
CA SER A 141 -1.21 3.24 -7.77
C SER A 141 -0.10 2.25 -8.15
N ARG A 142 -0.38 0.95 -7.98
CA ARG A 142 0.44 -0.16 -8.49
C ARG A 142 -0.19 -0.79 -9.73
N THR A 143 -1.30 -0.24 -10.19
CA THR A 143 -1.98 -0.69 -11.41
C THR A 143 -1.53 0.13 -12.61
N SER A 144 -2.04 -0.20 -13.80
CA SER A 144 -1.82 0.60 -15.01
C SER A 144 -2.59 1.92 -15.02
N ALA A 145 -3.62 2.06 -14.15
CA ALA A 145 -4.38 3.29 -13.98
C ALA A 145 -3.78 4.11 -12.83
N PRO A 146 -3.27 5.31 -13.06
CA PRO A 146 -2.82 6.19 -11.99
C PRO A 146 -3.98 6.58 -11.07
N LEU A 147 -3.67 6.93 -9.83
CA LEU A 147 -4.56 7.58 -8.88
C LEU A 147 -4.05 9.00 -8.67
N GLU A 148 -4.84 9.99 -9.08
CA GLU A 148 -4.44 11.40 -9.09
C GLU A 148 -5.51 12.27 -8.39
N GLU A 149 -5.17 13.55 -8.08
CA GLU A 149 -6.06 14.59 -7.56
C GLU A 149 -6.02 15.85 -8.42
#